data_e17d08e00fd45f200aaddf21ee4088b9
#
_entry.id   e17d08e00fd45f200aaddf21ee4088b9
#
_cell.length_a   1.000
_cell.length_b   1.000
_cell.length_c   1.000
_cell.angle_alpha   90.00
_cell.angle_beta   90.00
_cell.angle_gamma   90.00
#
_symmetry.space_group_name_H-M   'P 1'
#
loop_
_entity.id
_entity.type
_entity.pdbx_description
1 polymer ?
#
loop_
_entity_poly.entity_id
_entity_poly.type
_entity_poly.pdbx_seq_one_letter_code
_entity_poly.pdbx_strand_id
1 'polypeptide(L)'
;MPASSLKPLNQQVMVITGASSGIGLCTAKLAAERGAKVVLVARSAETLKKLVIQITNAGGEAIYVVADVADREQIQAAVLEALARFGRIDTWINDAGVSIYGRLEEVSDADSRRLFDTNFWGMVNGSLAALPHLKARGGSLINVGSEVSEAIVPLQGMYSASKHAVKGFTDALRVEIEELDKAAVSITLIQPSAVNTPFPQHARNYMSREPKLPPPLINPEQVAEAVLKAATEGGRDVKVGAMAVVNTAMSKLMPSLGDKMSAKRGSDQQEKIPPLHPQGTLYEAGESGSVHGYAS
;
A
#
# COMPACT_ATOMS: atom_id res chain seq x y z
N MET A 1 -21.94 -3.30 -20.43
CA MET A 1 -22.70 -4.10 -19.46
C MET A 1 -22.83 -3.27 -18.21
N PRO A 2 -23.91 -3.35 -17.42
CA PRO A 2 -23.92 -2.67 -16.16
C PRO A 2 -22.75 -3.19 -15.32
N ALA A 3 -21.98 -2.30 -14.72
CA ALA A 3 -20.96 -2.65 -13.74
C ALA A 3 -21.61 -3.62 -12.75
N SER A 4 -21.04 -4.83 -12.60
CA SER A 4 -21.53 -5.73 -11.56
C SER A 4 -21.41 -4.96 -10.26
N SER A 5 -22.53 -4.78 -9.54
CA SER A 5 -22.50 -4.05 -8.28
C SER A 5 -21.57 -4.77 -7.34
N LEU A 6 -20.44 -4.14 -6.99
CA LEU A 6 -19.57 -4.63 -5.95
C LEU A 6 -20.38 -4.80 -4.65
N LYS A 7 -20.04 -5.77 -3.83
CA LYS A 7 -20.80 -6.06 -2.62
C LYS A 7 -20.59 -4.98 -1.55
N PRO A 8 -21.56 -4.76 -0.66
CA PRO A 8 -21.35 -3.98 0.53
C PRO A 8 -20.30 -4.65 1.44
N LEU A 9 -19.58 -3.86 2.25
CA LEU A 9 -18.44 -4.33 3.06
C LEU A 9 -18.78 -5.52 3.96
N ASN A 10 -19.94 -5.51 4.58
CA ASN A 10 -20.40 -6.60 5.47
C ASN A 10 -20.68 -7.95 4.77
N GLN A 11 -20.55 -7.99 3.45
CA GLN A 11 -20.67 -9.21 2.64
C GLN A 11 -19.34 -9.60 1.99
N GLN A 12 -18.25 -8.87 2.29
CA GLN A 12 -16.95 -9.09 1.67
C GLN A 12 -15.98 -9.86 2.54
N VAL A 13 -15.15 -10.68 1.89
CA VAL A 13 -13.89 -11.18 2.41
C VAL A 13 -12.77 -10.36 1.78
N MET A 14 -12.00 -9.66 2.61
CA MET A 14 -10.96 -8.73 2.17
C MET A 14 -9.59 -9.22 2.62
N VAL A 15 -8.68 -9.42 1.69
CA VAL A 15 -7.27 -9.72 1.97
C VAL A 15 -6.47 -8.42 1.88
N ILE A 16 -5.67 -8.12 2.92
CA ILE A 16 -4.95 -6.86 3.04
C ILE A 16 -3.48 -7.17 3.32
N THR A 17 -2.59 -6.87 2.38
CA THR A 17 -1.15 -6.95 2.59
C THR A 17 -0.63 -5.68 3.26
N GLY A 18 0.47 -5.77 4.03
CA GLY A 18 0.96 -4.62 4.80
C GLY A 18 0.10 -4.28 6.02
N ALA A 19 -0.72 -5.23 6.51
CA ALA A 19 -1.73 -5.00 7.54
C ALA A 19 -1.18 -4.80 8.96
N SER A 20 0.14 -4.83 9.17
CA SER A 20 0.75 -4.68 10.51
C SER A 20 0.90 -3.23 10.97
N SER A 21 0.78 -2.23 10.11
CA SER A 21 0.92 -0.82 10.46
C SER A 21 0.28 0.12 9.43
N GLY A 22 0.23 1.41 9.74
CA GLY A 22 -0.14 2.47 8.81
C GLY A 22 -1.49 2.30 8.12
N ILE A 23 -1.50 2.50 6.81
CA ILE A 23 -2.70 2.46 5.97
C ILE A 23 -3.34 1.08 5.99
N GLY A 24 -2.55 0.00 5.82
CA GLY A 24 -3.06 -1.37 5.79
C GLY A 24 -3.76 -1.77 7.10
N LEU A 25 -3.15 -1.43 8.24
CA LEU A 25 -3.76 -1.64 9.56
C LEU A 25 -5.03 -0.83 9.75
N CYS A 26 -5.01 0.46 9.37
CA CYS A 26 -6.18 1.32 9.46
C CYS A 26 -7.34 0.78 8.61
N THR A 27 -7.04 0.39 7.36
CA THR A 27 -8.01 -0.22 6.45
C THR A 27 -8.61 -1.51 7.02
N ALA A 28 -7.76 -2.38 7.60
CA ALA A 28 -8.22 -3.64 8.19
C ALA A 28 -9.18 -3.42 9.37
N LYS A 29 -8.86 -2.48 10.27
CA LYS A 29 -9.73 -2.13 11.40
C LYS A 29 -11.07 -1.58 10.94
N LEU A 30 -11.06 -0.58 10.06
CA LEU A 30 -12.29 0.03 9.54
C LEU A 30 -13.13 -0.96 8.72
N ALA A 31 -12.50 -1.85 7.93
CA ALA A 31 -13.21 -2.91 7.22
C ALA A 31 -13.94 -3.86 8.18
N ALA A 32 -13.23 -4.33 9.22
CA ALA A 32 -13.79 -5.22 10.22
C ALA A 32 -14.93 -4.57 11.05
N GLU A 33 -14.77 -3.31 11.45
CA GLU A 33 -15.80 -2.51 12.12
C GLU A 33 -17.09 -2.37 11.27
N ARG A 34 -16.94 -2.39 9.93
CA ARG A 34 -18.07 -2.35 8.98
C ARG A 34 -18.56 -3.73 8.56
N GLY A 35 -18.14 -4.77 9.28
CA GLY A 35 -18.63 -6.14 9.14
C GLY A 35 -17.95 -6.95 8.03
N ALA A 36 -16.88 -6.48 7.40
CA ALA A 36 -16.09 -7.28 6.48
C ALA A 36 -15.29 -8.35 7.24
N LYS A 37 -15.13 -9.52 6.62
CA LYS A 37 -14.20 -10.54 7.08
C LYS A 37 -12.81 -10.21 6.55
N VAL A 38 -11.80 -10.12 7.41
CA VAL A 38 -10.48 -9.64 7.02
C VAL A 38 -9.40 -10.70 7.18
N VAL A 39 -8.51 -10.76 6.20
CA VAL A 39 -7.29 -11.57 6.22
C VAL A 39 -6.11 -10.62 6.24
N LEU A 40 -5.41 -10.57 7.37
CA LEU A 40 -4.27 -9.68 7.61
C LEU A 40 -2.98 -10.36 7.15
N VAL A 41 -2.28 -9.76 6.19
CA VAL A 41 -1.05 -10.34 5.64
C VAL A 41 0.12 -9.39 5.90
N ALA A 42 1.14 -9.83 6.62
CA ALA A 42 2.40 -9.13 6.85
C ALA A 42 3.48 -10.08 7.37
N ARG A 43 4.70 -9.60 7.55
CA ARG A 43 5.83 -10.41 8.07
C ARG A 43 5.86 -10.54 9.59
N SER A 44 5.21 -9.64 10.34
CA SER A 44 5.23 -9.57 11.80
C SER A 44 4.16 -10.45 12.43
N ALA A 45 4.51 -11.67 12.82
CA ALA A 45 3.58 -12.65 13.39
C ALA A 45 2.92 -12.16 14.69
N GLU A 46 3.72 -11.63 15.63
CA GLU A 46 3.21 -11.21 16.94
C GLU A 46 2.28 -10.02 16.83
N THR A 47 2.60 -9.06 15.96
CA THR A 47 1.74 -7.91 15.70
C THR A 47 0.41 -8.35 15.08
N LEU A 48 0.45 -9.20 14.03
CA LEU A 48 -0.76 -9.71 13.39
C LEU A 48 -1.66 -10.48 14.35
N LYS A 49 -1.06 -11.34 15.18
CA LYS A 49 -1.80 -12.10 16.22
C LYS A 49 -2.54 -11.17 17.18
N LYS A 50 -1.87 -10.14 17.70
CA LYS A 50 -2.49 -9.13 18.57
C LYS A 50 -3.65 -8.40 17.88
N LEU A 51 -3.49 -8.04 16.60
CA LEU A 51 -4.52 -7.36 15.83
C LEU A 51 -5.75 -8.22 15.58
N VAL A 52 -5.56 -9.51 15.25
CA VAL A 52 -6.69 -10.45 15.12
C VAL A 52 -7.46 -10.56 16.43
N ILE A 53 -6.77 -10.68 17.57
CA ILE A 53 -7.41 -10.71 18.90
C ILE A 53 -8.20 -9.41 19.15
N GLN A 54 -7.64 -8.25 18.83
CA GLN A 54 -8.34 -6.96 18.98
C GLN A 54 -9.61 -6.89 18.13
N ILE A 55 -9.52 -7.26 16.85
CA ILE A 55 -10.66 -7.26 15.92
C ILE A 55 -11.74 -8.25 16.40
N THR A 56 -11.35 -9.46 16.82
CA THR A 56 -12.29 -10.50 17.26
C THR A 56 -12.97 -10.10 18.57
N ASN A 57 -12.25 -9.52 19.52
CA ASN A 57 -12.83 -9.03 20.77
C ASN A 57 -13.81 -7.86 20.55
N ALA A 58 -13.64 -7.11 19.46
CA ALA A 58 -14.58 -6.06 19.03
C ALA A 58 -15.79 -6.62 18.23
N GLY A 59 -15.88 -7.94 18.05
CA GLY A 59 -16.98 -8.60 17.34
C GLY A 59 -16.76 -8.79 15.84
N GLY A 60 -15.61 -8.46 15.31
CA GLY A 60 -15.24 -8.68 13.90
C GLY A 60 -14.76 -10.12 13.63
N GLU A 61 -14.67 -10.47 12.35
CA GLU A 61 -14.08 -11.74 11.90
C GLU A 61 -12.74 -11.49 11.20
N ALA A 62 -11.67 -12.02 11.76
CA ALA A 62 -10.32 -11.85 11.22
C ALA A 62 -9.48 -13.12 11.33
N ILE A 63 -8.59 -13.32 10.37
CA ILE A 63 -7.43 -14.22 10.47
C ILE A 63 -6.17 -13.49 10.05
N TYR A 64 -5.01 -14.09 10.31
CA TYR A 64 -3.75 -13.56 9.80
C TYR A 64 -2.94 -14.64 9.10
N VAL A 65 -2.10 -14.20 8.17
CA VAL A 65 -1.10 -15.02 7.49
C VAL A 65 0.24 -14.29 7.53
N VAL A 66 1.25 -14.97 8.03
CA VAL A 66 2.63 -14.44 8.04
C VAL A 66 3.21 -14.69 6.66
N ALA A 67 3.50 -13.61 5.93
CA ALA A 67 4.05 -13.71 4.59
C ALA A 67 4.90 -12.49 4.23
N ASP A 68 5.99 -12.73 3.50
CA ASP A 68 6.68 -11.72 2.72
C ASP A 68 6.03 -11.64 1.33
N VAL A 69 5.55 -10.47 0.94
CA VAL A 69 4.89 -10.28 -0.35
C VAL A 69 5.83 -10.52 -1.54
N ALA A 70 7.14 -10.38 -1.34
CA ALA A 70 8.16 -10.68 -2.34
C ALA A 70 8.24 -12.19 -2.67
N ASP A 71 7.78 -13.04 -1.76
CA ASP A 71 7.72 -14.48 -1.94
C ASP A 71 6.36 -14.91 -2.51
N ARG A 72 6.39 -15.38 -3.75
CA ARG A 72 5.18 -15.78 -4.48
C ARG A 72 4.46 -16.96 -3.83
N GLU A 73 5.20 -17.90 -3.25
CA GLU A 73 4.61 -19.11 -2.63
C GLU A 73 3.89 -18.74 -1.33
N GLN A 74 4.47 -17.83 -0.54
CA GLN A 74 3.82 -17.32 0.67
C GLN A 74 2.55 -16.53 0.36
N ILE A 75 2.52 -15.77 -0.72
CA ILE A 75 1.31 -15.07 -1.18
C ILE A 75 0.26 -16.07 -1.67
N GLN A 76 0.65 -17.13 -2.38
CA GLN A 76 -0.28 -18.18 -2.76
C GLN A 76 -0.85 -18.89 -1.51
N ALA A 77 -0.04 -19.13 -0.48
CA ALA A 77 -0.52 -19.68 0.78
C ALA A 77 -1.55 -18.74 1.45
N ALA A 78 -1.36 -17.43 1.40
CA ALA A 78 -2.34 -16.47 1.93
C ALA A 78 -3.69 -16.55 1.20
N VAL A 79 -3.70 -16.77 -0.10
CA VAL A 79 -4.92 -17.02 -0.87
C VAL A 79 -5.61 -18.30 -0.39
N LEU A 80 -4.86 -19.40 -0.24
CA LEU A 80 -5.40 -20.68 0.21
C LEU A 80 -6.00 -20.60 1.62
N GLU A 81 -5.35 -19.92 2.55
CA GLU A 81 -5.86 -19.69 3.91
C GLU A 81 -7.16 -18.87 3.90
N ALA A 82 -7.23 -17.80 3.09
CA ALA A 82 -8.44 -17.01 2.93
C ALA A 82 -9.61 -17.87 2.40
N LEU A 83 -9.35 -18.72 1.39
CA LEU A 83 -10.35 -19.62 0.82
C LEU A 83 -10.75 -20.73 1.80
N ALA A 84 -9.81 -21.34 2.50
CA ALA A 84 -10.08 -22.37 3.49
C ALA A 84 -10.96 -21.85 4.64
N ARG A 85 -10.70 -20.63 5.10
CA ARG A 85 -11.44 -20.04 6.24
C ARG A 85 -12.78 -19.43 5.86
N PHE A 86 -12.86 -18.75 4.71
CA PHE A 86 -14.03 -17.95 4.34
C PHE A 86 -14.68 -18.37 3.02
N GLY A 87 -14.09 -19.31 2.27
CA GLY A 87 -14.64 -19.85 1.04
C GLY A 87 -14.57 -18.93 -0.18
N ARG A 88 -14.02 -17.72 -0.04
CA ARG A 88 -14.02 -16.70 -1.09
C ARG A 88 -13.03 -15.56 -0.81
N ILE A 89 -12.73 -14.79 -1.85
CA ILE A 89 -12.08 -13.48 -1.79
C ILE A 89 -12.94 -12.54 -2.64
N ASP A 90 -13.36 -11.41 -2.07
CA ASP A 90 -14.13 -10.36 -2.75
C ASP A 90 -13.29 -9.13 -3.06
N THR A 91 -12.35 -8.81 -2.19
CA THR A 91 -11.42 -7.70 -2.39
C THR A 91 -10.00 -8.11 -1.99
N TRP A 92 -9.03 -7.77 -2.84
CA TRP A 92 -7.61 -7.89 -2.54
C TRP A 92 -6.96 -6.51 -2.54
N ILE A 93 -6.23 -6.18 -1.45
CA ILE A 93 -5.58 -4.89 -1.28
C ILE A 93 -4.07 -5.10 -1.15
N ASN A 94 -3.32 -4.59 -2.13
CA ASN A 94 -1.88 -4.54 -2.11
C ASN A 94 -1.43 -3.20 -1.49
N ASP A 95 -1.17 -3.18 -0.18
CA ASP A 95 -0.68 -2.02 0.56
C ASP A 95 0.76 -2.20 1.06
N ALA A 96 1.27 -3.43 1.15
CA ALA A 96 2.65 -3.68 1.58
C ALA A 96 3.66 -2.86 0.78
N GLY A 97 4.51 -2.12 1.48
CA GLY A 97 5.52 -1.30 0.85
C GLY A 97 6.57 -0.80 1.84
N VAL A 98 7.76 -0.54 1.31
CA VAL A 98 8.93 -0.04 2.04
C VAL A 98 9.54 1.15 1.31
N SER A 99 10.36 1.94 2.02
CA SER A 99 11.09 3.06 1.41
C SER A 99 12.58 2.99 1.74
N ILE A 100 13.34 3.73 0.93
CA ILE A 100 14.75 4.01 1.16
C ILE A 100 14.93 5.52 1.05
N TYR A 101 15.57 6.10 2.06
CA TYR A 101 16.01 7.49 2.03
C TYR A 101 17.51 7.54 1.78
N GLY A 102 17.90 8.19 0.70
CA GLY A 102 19.30 8.34 0.29
C GLY A 102 19.39 8.88 -1.14
N ARG A 103 20.58 9.36 -1.52
CA ARG A 103 20.86 9.73 -2.91
C ARG A 103 20.95 8.44 -3.74
N LEU A 104 20.52 8.49 -4.99
CA LEU A 104 20.53 7.31 -5.87
C LEU A 104 21.92 6.66 -5.99
N GLU A 105 22.97 7.48 -5.99
CA GLU A 105 24.35 7.02 -6.08
C GLU A 105 24.90 6.39 -4.77
N GLU A 106 24.21 6.58 -3.65
CA GLU A 106 24.61 6.06 -2.33
C GLU A 106 23.90 4.77 -1.96
N VAL A 107 22.69 4.55 -2.52
CA VAL A 107 21.88 3.37 -2.22
C VAL A 107 22.45 2.14 -2.91
N SER A 108 22.67 1.06 -2.14
CA SER A 108 23.22 -0.18 -2.69
C SER A 108 22.27 -0.86 -3.68
N ASP A 109 22.83 -1.58 -4.65
CA ASP A 109 22.06 -2.40 -5.59
C ASP A 109 21.18 -3.42 -4.88
N ALA A 110 21.67 -4.04 -3.82
CA ALA A 110 20.93 -5.04 -3.05
C ALA A 110 19.67 -4.42 -2.40
N ASP A 111 19.82 -3.27 -1.74
CA ASP A 111 18.69 -2.57 -1.11
C ASP A 111 17.69 -2.08 -2.16
N SER A 112 18.18 -1.59 -3.30
CA SER A 112 17.34 -1.16 -4.42
C SER A 112 16.50 -2.32 -4.98
N ARG A 113 17.11 -3.49 -5.19
CA ARG A 113 16.41 -4.70 -5.64
C ARG A 113 15.39 -5.16 -4.62
N ARG A 114 15.77 -5.23 -3.34
CA ARG A 114 14.87 -5.64 -2.25
C ARG A 114 13.65 -4.71 -2.14
N LEU A 115 13.83 -3.41 -2.32
CA LEU A 115 12.71 -2.47 -2.39
C LEU A 115 11.76 -2.80 -3.55
N PHE A 116 12.29 -3.08 -4.73
CA PHE A 116 11.47 -3.48 -5.88
C PHE A 116 10.79 -4.83 -5.66
N ASP A 117 11.47 -5.80 -5.04
CA ASP A 117 10.87 -7.09 -4.71
C ASP A 117 9.63 -6.91 -3.82
N THR A 118 9.68 -6.01 -2.84
CA THR A 118 8.53 -5.72 -1.98
C THR A 118 7.47 -4.87 -2.68
N ASN A 119 7.86 -3.69 -3.21
CA ASN A 119 6.90 -2.68 -3.67
C ASN A 119 6.25 -3.02 -5.00
N PHE A 120 7.01 -3.62 -5.91
CA PHE A 120 6.55 -3.95 -7.26
C PHE A 120 6.22 -5.43 -7.39
N TRP A 121 7.18 -6.33 -7.22
CA TRP A 121 6.94 -7.76 -7.38
C TRP A 121 5.97 -8.30 -6.34
N GLY A 122 5.99 -7.80 -5.11
CA GLY A 122 5.01 -8.16 -4.08
C GLY A 122 3.59 -7.78 -4.49
N MET A 123 3.38 -6.59 -5.08
CA MET A 123 2.09 -6.18 -5.62
C MET A 123 1.68 -7.04 -6.83
N VAL A 124 2.62 -7.37 -7.73
CA VAL A 124 2.38 -8.27 -8.86
C VAL A 124 1.95 -9.66 -8.36
N ASN A 125 2.68 -10.22 -7.40
CA ASN A 125 2.37 -11.53 -6.80
C ASN A 125 0.95 -11.55 -6.21
N GLY A 126 0.59 -10.54 -5.41
CA GLY A 126 -0.73 -10.42 -4.81
C GLY A 126 -1.83 -10.26 -5.86
N SER A 127 -1.61 -9.41 -6.86
CA SER A 127 -2.58 -9.17 -7.94
C SER A 127 -2.85 -10.44 -8.73
N LEU A 128 -1.81 -11.13 -9.20
CA LEU A 128 -1.96 -12.32 -10.03
C LEU A 128 -2.49 -13.53 -9.25
N ALA A 129 -2.17 -13.65 -7.94
CA ALA A 129 -2.71 -14.70 -7.09
C ALA A 129 -4.21 -14.52 -6.80
N ALA A 130 -4.66 -13.28 -6.59
CA ALA A 130 -6.07 -12.98 -6.32
C ALA A 130 -6.95 -13.06 -7.58
N LEU A 131 -6.40 -12.70 -8.74
CA LEU A 131 -7.15 -12.47 -9.97
C LEU A 131 -8.05 -13.64 -10.42
N PRO A 132 -7.64 -14.92 -10.40
CA PRO A 132 -8.52 -16.05 -10.75
C PRO A 132 -9.81 -16.10 -9.90
N HIS A 133 -9.69 -15.80 -8.62
CA HIS A 133 -10.80 -15.84 -7.65
C HIS A 133 -11.73 -14.65 -7.81
N LEU A 134 -11.17 -13.46 -8.09
CA LEU A 134 -11.93 -12.25 -8.40
C LEU A 134 -12.67 -12.39 -9.74
N LYS A 135 -12.03 -12.92 -10.78
CA LYS A 135 -12.67 -13.16 -12.08
C LYS A 135 -13.83 -14.16 -11.99
N ALA A 136 -13.71 -15.18 -11.15
CA ALA A 136 -14.73 -16.21 -11.01
C ALA A 136 -16.03 -15.70 -10.36
N ARG A 137 -15.97 -14.64 -9.53
CA ARG A 137 -17.11 -14.19 -8.70
C ARG A 137 -17.43 -12.69 -8.81
N GLY A 138 -16.61 -11.94 -9.51
CA GLY A 138 -16.56 -10.48 -9.42
C GLY A 138 -15.86 -10.01 -8.15
N GLY A 139 -15.36 -8.78 -8.13
CA GLY A 139 -14.71 -8.22 -6.96
C GLY A 139 -13.84 -7.02 -7.28
N SER A 140 -12.99 -6.64 -6.31
CA SER A 140 -12.12 -5.47 -6.41
C SER A 140 -10.67 -5.84 -6.15
N LEU A 141 -9.78 -5.37 -7.02
CA LEU A 141 -8.33 -5.38 -6.83
C LEU A 141 -7.86 -3.94 -6.63
N ILE A 142 -7.25 -3.67 -5.48
CA ILE A 142 -6.84 -2.31 -5.10
C ILE A 142 -5.33 -2.31 -4.85
N ASN A 143 -4.62 -1.50 -5.62
CA ASN A 143 -3.18 -1.28 -5.47
C ASN A 143 -2.94 0.09 -4.82
N VAL A 144 -2.21 0.11 -3.71
CA VAL A 144 -1.82 1.36 -3.06
C VAL A 144 -0.51 1.86 -3.67
N GLY A 145 -0.67 2.84 -4.53
CA GLY A 145 0.42 3.60 -5.12
C GLY A 145 0.91 4.72 -4.21
N SER A 146 1.10 5.88 -4.80
CA SER A 146 1.47 7.14 -4.14
C SER A 146 1.28 8.29 -5.14
N GLU A 147 1.30 9.53 -4.69
CA GLU A 147 1.49 10.68 -5.58
C GLU A 147 2.78 10.54 -6.42
N VAL A 148 3.81 9.89 -5.87
CA VAL A 148 5.05 9.59 -6.60
C VAL A 148 4.94 8.40 -7.56
N SER A 149 3.75 7.92 -7.86
CA SER A 149 3.48 7.10 -9.05
C SER A 149 3.43 7.93 -10.35
N GLU A 150 3.35 9.26 -10.23
CA GLU A 150 3.29 10.22 -11.35
C GLU A 150 4.16 11.46 -11.14
N ALA A 151 4.71 11.65 -9.94
CA ALA A 151 5.65 12.70 -9.58
C ALA A 151 6.93 12.09 -9.00
N ILE A 152 7.90 12.91 -8.62
CA ILE A 152 9.13 12.44 -7.97
C ILE A 152 9.37 13.17 -6.66
N VAL A 153 10.06 12.50 -5.74
CA VAL A 153 10.55 13.09 -4.50
C VAL A 153 12.05 12.80 -4.39
N PRO A 154 12.91 13.81 -4.23
CA PRO A 154 14.34 13.61 -4.04
C PRO A 154 14.61 12.79 -2.77
N LEU A 155 15.75 12.12 -2.69
CA LEU A 155 16.16 11.21 -1.63
C LEU A 155 15.31 9.93 -1.52
N GLN A 156 14.27 9.77 -2.32
CA GLN A 156 13.45 8.57 -2.44
C GLN A 156 13.34 8.12 -3.91
N GLY A 157 14.45 8.18 -4.65
CA GLY A 157 14.45 7.91 -6.10
C GLY A 157 14.03 6.48 -6.45
N MET A 158 14.55 5.47 -5.75
CA MET A 158 14.16 4.06 -5.96
C MET A 158 12.72 3.79 -5.55
N TYR A 159 12.22 4.43 -4.48
CA TYR A 159 10.82 4.37 -4.10
C TYR A 159 9.92 4.97 -5.19
N SER A 160 10.25 6.17 -5.68
CA SER A 160 9.50 6.81 -6.77
C SER A 160 9.48 5.92 -8.02
N ALA A 161 10.62 5.35 -8.42
CA ALA A 161 10.70 4.43 -9.55
C ALA A 161 9.80 3.20 -9.37
N SER A 162 9.80 2.58 -8.17
CA SER A 162 8.94 1.44 -7.86
C SER A 162 7.45 1.79 -7.95
N LYS A 163 7.06 2.98 -7.50
CA LYS A 163 5.66 3.42 -7.55
C LYS A 163 5.20 3.82 -8.96
N HIS A 164 6.10 4.29 -9.83
CA HIS A 164 5.82 4.42 -11.27
C HIS A 164 5.59 3.05 -11.92
N ALA A 165 6.41 2.05 -11.58
CA ALA A 165 6.22 0.67 -12.06
C ALA A 165 4.87 0.09 -11.60
N VAL A 166 4.48 0.31 -10.33
CA VAL A 166 3.15 -0.05 -9.80
C VAL A 166 2.03 0.53 -10.64
N LYS A 167 2.12 1.83 -11.01
CA LYS A 167 1.11 2.45 -11.87
C LYS A 167 1.06 1.81 -13.24
N GLY A 168 2.20 1.67 -13.90
CA GLY A 168 2.27 1.08 -15.25
C GLY A 168 1.65 -0.33 -15.30
N PHE A 169 1.99 -1.18 -14.33
CA PHE A 169 1.40 -2.51 -14.21
C PHE A 169 -0.11 -2.46 -13.95
N THR A 170 -0.55 -1.60 -13.03
CA THR A 170 -1.98 -1.49 -12.68
C THR A 170 -2.81 -1.04 -13.88
N ASP A 171 -2.31 -0.08 -14.67
CA ASP A 171 -2.98 0.41 -15.87
C ASP A 171 -3.06 -0.68 -16.96
N ALA A 172 -1.97 -1.44 -17.18
CA ALA A 172 -1.95 -2.54 -18.13
C ALA A 172 -2.93 -3.66 -17.72
N LEU A 173 -2.86 -4.07 -16.45
CA LEU A 173 -3.74 -5.12 -15.91
C LEU A 173 -5.22 -4.71 -16.00
N ARG A 174 -5.53 -3.44 -15.74
CA ARG A 174 -6.91 -2.92 -15.89
C ARG A 174 -7.41 -3.07 -17.32
N VAL A 175 -6.61 -2.71 -18.32
CA VAL A 175 -6.99 -2.86 -19.73
C VAL A 175 -7.23 -4.32 -20.09
N GLU A 176 -6.35 -5.22 -19.65
CA GLU A 176 -6.51 -6.66 -19.91
C GLU A 176 -7.79 -7.21 -19.27
N ILE A 177 -8.05 -6.89 -18.02
CA ILE A 177 -9.15 -7.51 -17.27
C ILE A 177 -10.50 -6.83 -17.53
N GLU A 178 -10.55 -5.50 -17.51
CA GLU A 178 -11.80 -4.77 -17.66
C GLU A 178 -12.20 -4.62 -19.14
N GLU A 179 -11.22 -4.39 -20.05
CA GLU A 179 -11.51 -4.09 -21.44
C GLU A 179 -11.37 -5.29 -22.40
N LEU A 180 -10.35 -6.15 -22.24
CA LEU A 180 -10.18 -7.31 -23.10
C LEU A 180 -11.02 -8.50 -22.61
N ASP A 181 -10.86 -8.89 -21.34
CA ASP A 181 -11.60 -10.02 -20.76
C ASP A 181 -13.05 -9.69 -20.42
N LYS A 182 -13.40 -8.42 -20.28
CA LYS A 182 -14.72 -7.93 -19.80
C LYS A 182 -15.13 -8.59 -18.48
N ALA A 183 -14.13 -8.90 -17.63
CA ALA A 183 -14.38 -9.53 -16.35
C ALA A 183 -15.04 -8.55 -15.38
N ALA A 184 -15.87 -9.08 -14.47
CA ALA A 184 -16.57 -8.29 -13.45
C ALA A 184 -15.63 -7.96 -12.27
N VAL A 185 -14.43 -7.45 -12.56
CA VAL A 185 -13.42 -7.07 -11.58
C VAL A 185 -13.11 -5.59 -11.75
N SER A 186 -13.15 -4.83 -10.67
CA SER A 186 -12.71 -3.43 -10.67
C SER A 186 -11.26 -3.35 -10.22
N ILE A 187 -10.40 -2.67 -10.98
CA ILE A 187 -8.97 -2.49 -10.68
C ILE A 187 -8.68 -1.02 -10.39
N THR A 188 -8.39 -0.72 -9.13
CA THR A 188 -8.20 0.65 -8.65
C THR A 188 -6.77 0.89 -8.18
N LEU A 189 -6.19 2.03 -8.57
CA LEU A 189 -4.96 2.58 -8.00
C LEU A 189 -5.30 3.69 -7.02
N ILE A 190 -4.92 3.55 -5.76
CA ILE A 190 -5.03 4.61 -4.74
C ILE A 190 -3.69 5.36 -4.69
N GLN A 191 -3.72 6.68 -4.84
CA GLN A 191 -2.53 7.53 -4.90
C GLN A 191 -2.57 8.58 -3.78
N PRO A 192 -2.17 8.23 -2.54
CA PRO A 192 -2.11 9.19 -1.44
C PRO A 192 -0.94 10.17 -1.59
N SER A 193 -1.10 11.38 -1.05
CA SER A 193 0.00 12.28 -0.71
C SER A 193 0.73 11.77 0.55
N ALA A 194 1.57 12.60 1.18
CA ALA A 194 2.25 12.24 2.42
C ALA A 194 1.24 11.92 3.54
N VAL A 195 1.31 10.69 4.11
CA VAL A 195 0.36 10.16 5.10
C VAL A 195 1.04 10.02 6.46
N ASN A 196 0.41 10.47 7.52
CA ASN A 196 0.91 10.36 8.89
C ASN A 196 0.89 8.90 9.39
N THR A 197 1.89 8.13 9.00
CA THR A 197 2.08 6.71 9.36
C THR A 197 3.52 6.45 9.81
N PRO A 198 3.83 5.29 10.40
CA PRO A 198 5.22 4.91 10.75
C PRO A 198 6.13 4.67 9.53
N PHE A 199 5.70 4.97 8.32
CA PHE A 199 6.42 4.70 7.08
C PHE A 199 7.85 5.26 7.03
N PRO A 200 8.14 6.52 7.47
CA PRO A 200 9.51 7.02 7.51
C PRO A 200 10.40 6.25 8.49
N GLN A 201 9.87 5.89 9.66
CA GLN A 201 10.59 5.13 10.69
C GLN A 201 10.92 3.69 10.25
N HIS A 202 10.13 3.15 9.33
CA HIS A 202 10.34 1.84 8.74
C HIS A 202 11.30 1.86 7.53
N ALA A 203 11.67 3.03 7.04
CA ALA A 203 12.50 3.15 5.85
C ALA A 203 13.97 2.84 6.12
N ARG A 204 14.62 2.19 5.15
CA ARG A 204 16.08 2.12 5.10
C ARG A 204 16.65 3.52 4.92
N ASN A 205 17.58 3.94 5.77
CA ASN A 205 18.06 5.31 5.79
C ASN A 205 19.58 5.39 5.56
N TYR A 206 19.98 6.06 4.48
CA TYR A 206 21.36 6.37 4.11
C TYR A 206 21.74 7.81 4.48
N MET A 207 20.78 8.62 4.94
CA MET A 207 21.06 10.00 5.35
C MET A 207 21.69 10.05 6.73
N SER A 208 22.33 11.17 7.05
CA SER A 208 22.91 11.45 8.37
C SER A 208 21.88 11.86 9.43
N ARG A 209 20.60 11.97 9.06
CA ARG A 209 19.49 12.42 9.92
C ARG A 209 18.29 11.50 9.78
N GLU A 210 17.43 11.51 10.81
CA GLU A 210 16.18 10.74 10.83
C GLU A 210 15.24 11.22 9.71
N PRO A 211 14.65 10.30 8.93
CA PRO A 211 13.73 10.66 7.86
C PRO A 211 12.36 11.09 8.39
N LYS A 212 11.74 12.02 7.69
CA LYS A 212 10.34 12.39 7.87
C LYS A 212 9.65 12.67 6.55
N LEU A 213 8.33 12.69 6.57
CA LEU A 213 7.54 13.14 5.42
C LEU A 213 7.36 14.66 5.45
N PRO A 214 7.45 15.33 4.28
CA PRO A 214 7.22 16.76 4.20
C PRO A 214 5.73 17.09 4.40
N PRO A 215 5.40 18.12 5.21
CA PRO A 215 4.02 18.56 5.36
C PRO A 215 3.46 19.17 4.06
N PRO A 216 2.11 19.25 3.91
CA PRO A 216 1.09 18.79 4.86
C PRO A 216 0.88 17.27 4.80
N LEU A 217 0.68 16.65 5.97
CA LEU A 217 0.33 15.24 6.08
C LEU A 217 -1.19 15.07 6.09
N ILE A 218 -1.67 14.00 5.46
CA ILE A 218 -3.05 13.53 5.61
C ILE A 218 -3.12 12.39 6.63
N ASN A 219 -4.29 12.16 7.19
CA ASN A 219 -4.50 11.05 8.12
C ASN A 219 -4.67 9.71 7.37
N PRO A 220 -4.15 8.60 7.91
CA PRO A 220 -4.30 7.29 7.31
C PRO A 220 -5.77 6.86 7.14
N GLU A 221 -6.68 7.34 7.99
CA GLU A 221 -8.13 7.11 7.88
C GLU A 221 -8.70 7.63 6.55
N GLN A 222 -8.21 8.76 6.03
CA GLN A 222 -8.65 9.30 4.74
C GLN A 222 -8.28 8.36 3.58
N VAL A 223 -7.13 7.70 3.68
CA VAL A 223 -6.69 6.72 2.68
C VAL A 223 -7.48 5.42 2.83
N ALA A 224 -7.66 4.95 4.05
CA ALA A 224 -8.47 3.76 4.34
C ALA A 224 -9.92 3.92 3.85
N GLU A 225 -10.54 5.09 4.05
CA GLU A 225 -11.88 5.40 3.51
C GLU A 225 -11.91 5.34 1.98
N ALA A 226 -10.89 5.88 1.31
CA ALA A 226 -10.80 5.82 -0.15
C ALA A 226 -10.64 4.37 -0.65
N VAL A 227 -9.86 3.53 0.06
CA VAL A 227 -9.71 2.10 -0.22
C VAL A 227 -11.05 1.37 -0.05
N LEU A 228 -11.75 1.59 1.07
CA LEU A 228 -13.05 0.94 1.34
C LEU A 228 -14.14 1.40 0.36
N LYS A 229 -14.11 2.66 -0.04
CA LYS A 229 -14.99 3.17 -1.10
C LYS A 229 -14.69 2.49 -2.44
N ALA A 230 -13.43 2.34 -2.81
CA ALA A 230 -13.05 1.62 -4.02
C ALA A 230 -13.44 0.12 -3.97
N ALA A 231 -13.46 -0.49 -2.78
CA ALA A 231 -13.91 -1.87 -2.59
C ALA A 231 -15.42 -2.06 -2.83
N THR A 232 -16.23 -1.00 -2.76
CA THR A 232 -17.70 -1.05 -2.91
C THR A 232 -18.23 -0.36 -4.17
N GLU A 233 -17.51 0.64 -4.66
CA GLU A 233 -17.94 1.46 -5.81
C GLU A 233 -17.03 1.31 -7.03
N GLY A 234 -15.84 0.68 -6.84
CA GLY A 234 -14.79 0.65 -7.85
C GLY A 234 -14.07 1.99 -7.98
N GLY A 235 -13.28 2.10 -9.02
CA GLY A 235 -12.53 3.31 -9.32
C GLY A 235 -11.42 3.04 -10.33
N ARG A 236 -10.76 4.12 -10.76
CA ARG A 236 -9.58 3.98 -11.63
C ARG A 236 -8.32 4.47 -10.89
N ASP A 237 -8.05 5.76 -10.94
CA ASP A 237 -6.94 6.42 -10.26
C ASP A 237 -7.52 7.38 -9.22
N VAL A 238 -7.44 6.99 -7.95
CA VAL A 238 -8.03 7.73 -6.83
C VAL A 238 -6.92 8.47 -6.09
N LYS A 239 -6.85 9.78 -6.27
CA LYS A 239 -5.89 10.65 -5.56
C LYS A 239 -6.46 11.04 -4.21
N VAL A 240 -5.68 10.83 -3.14
CA VAL A 240 -6.09 11.15 -1.76
C VAL A 240 -5.19 12.24 -1.19
N GLY A 241 -5.80 13.35 -0.79
CA GLY A 241 -5.12 14.58 -0.37
C GLY A 241 -4.91 15.57 -1.51
N ALA A 242 -5.06 16.86 -1.21
CA ALA A 242 -4.94 17.94 -2.20
C ALA A 242 -3.56 17.97 -2.86
N MET A 243 -2.50 17.67 -2.09
CA MET A 243 -1.13 17.65 -2.62
C MET A 243 -0.90 16.55 -3.65
N ALA A 244 -1.58 15.40 -3.55
CA ALA A 244 -1.50 14.36 -4.58
C ALA A 244 -1.99 14.89 -5.94
N VAL A 245 -3.07 15.67 -5.96
CA VAL A 245 -3.58 16.29 -7.18
C VAL A 245 -2.63 17.35 -7.71
N VAL A 246 -2.16 18.25 -6.83
CA VAL A 246 -1.26 19.36 -7.24
C VAL A 246 0.07 18.85 -7.74
N ASN A 247 0.74 17.96 -7.01
CA ASN A 247 2.07 17.46 -7.35
C ASN A 247 2.05 16.66 -8.66
N THR A 248 1.04 15.80 -8.86
CA THR A 248 0.91 15.02 -10.10
C THR A 248 0.56 15.90 -11.31
N ALA A 249 -0.29 16.92 -11.13
CA ALA A 249 -0.59 17.87 -12.19
C ALA A 249 0.65 18.71 -12.54
N MET A 250 1.38 19.20 -11.53
CA MET A 250 2.61 19.98 -11.71
C MET A 250 3.68 19.18 -12.47
N SER A 251 3.89 17.91 -12.08
CA SER A 251 4.86 17.01 -12.75
C SER A 251 4.54 16.82 -14.23
N LYS A 252 3.26 16.76 -14.60
CA LYS A 252 2.82 16.56 -16.00
C LYS A 252 2.84 17.83 -16.84
N LEU A 253 2.33 18.93 -16.27
CA LEU A 253 2.09 20.16 -17.04
C LEU A 253 3.29 21.13 -17.01
N MET A 254 4.06 21.13 -15.93
CA MET A 254 5.16 22.06 -15.67
C MET A 254 6.37 21.35 -15.04
N PRO A 255 6.98 20.34 -15.70
CA PRO A 255 7.98 19.45 -15.10
C PRO A 255 9.19 20.21 -14.53
N SER A 256 9.76 21.18 -15.25
CA SER A 256 10.91 21.96 -14.76
C SER A 256 10.60 22.78 -13.50
N LEU A 257 9.36 23.24 -13.32
CA LEU A 257 8.94 23.92 -12.11
C LEU A 257 8.74 22.90 -10.97
N GLY A 258 8.14 21.76 -11.29
CA GLY A 258 7.99 20.62 -10.37
C GLY A 258 9.33 20.18 -9.80
N ASP A 259 10.36 20.02 -10.64
CA ASP A 259 11.72 19.64 -10.24
C ASP A 259 12.33 20.63 -9.25
N LYS A 260 12.22 21.95 -9.53
CA LYS A 260 12.72 22.99 -8.64
C LYS A 260 12.00 23.01 -7.28
N MET A 261 10.70 22.77 -7.28
CA MET A 261 9.91 22.69 -6.04
C MET A 261 10.26 21.42 -5.25
N SER A 262 10.40 20.29 -5.93
CA SER A 262 10.81 19.03 -5.30
C SER A 262 12.22 19.12 -4.70
N ALA A 263 13.17 19.75 -5.41
CA ALA A 263 14.51 19.96 -4.89
C ALA A 263 14.55 20.76 -3.57
N LYS A 264 13.71 21.79 -3.45
CA LYS A 264 13.58 22.55 -2.20
C LYS A 264 13.02 21.73 -1.04
N ARG A 265 12.16 20.76 -1.32
CA ARG A 265 11.57 19.87 -0.31
C ARG A 265 12.53 18.78 0.17
N GLY A 266 13.68 18.56 -0.48
CA GLY A 266 14.66 17.58 -0.04
C GLY A 266 15.13 17.78 1.40
N SER A 267 15.35 19.05 1.82
CA SER A 267 15.71 19.39 3.21
C SER A 267 14.58 19.13 4.21
N ASP A 268 13.32 19.21 3.76
CA ASP A 268 12.15 19.05 4.61
C ASP A 268 11.85 17.57 4.94
N GLN A 269 12.58 16.65 4.32
CA GLN A 269 12.48 15.22 4.57
C GLN A 269 13.40 14.73 5.70
N GLN A 270 14.02 15.62 6.45
CA GLN A 270 14.97 15.28 7.50
C GLN A 270 14.59 15.94 8.81
N GLU A 271 14.63 15.16 9.90
CA GLU A 271 14.58 15.68 11.27
C GLU A 271 15.94 16.29 11.67
N LYS A 272 16.00 16.96 12.83
CA LYS A 272 17.25 17.52 13.37
C LYS A 272 18.01 16.56 14.29
N ILE A 273 17.64 15.28 14.28
CA ILE A 273 18.24 14.23 15.10
C ILE A 273 18.96 13.19 14.22
N PRO A 274 19.95 12.47 14.77
CA PRO A 274 20.57 11.34 14.08
C PRO A 274 19.56 10.23 13.76
N PRO A 275 19.87 9.33 12.81
CA PRO A 275 19.04 8.17 12.51
C PRO A 275 18.84 7.29 13.74
N LEU A 276 17.59 6.95 14.05
CA LEU A 276 17.22 6.05 15.16
C LEU A 276 17.36 4.57 14.75
N HIS A 277 16.84 4.24 13.58
CA HIS A 277 16.82 2.87 13.03
C HIS A 277 17.23 2.86 11.54
N PRO A 278 18.51 3.09 11.21
CA PRO A 278 18.91 3.26 9.80
C PRO A 278 18.71 2.01 8.93
N GLN A 279 18.58 0.83 9.51
CA GLN A 279 18.25 -0.40 8.76
C GLN A 279 16.79 -0.45 8.34
N GLY A 280 15.88 0.19 9.10
CA GLY A 280 14.44 0.14 8.85
C GLY A 280 13.92 -1.29 8.84
N THR A 281 12.86 -1.49 8.04
CA THR A 281 12.18 -2.79 7.89
C THR A 281 12.35 -3.38 6.49
N LEU A 282 13.41 -3.00 5.78
CA LEU A 282 13.63 -3.44 4.39
C LEU A 282 13.75 -4.97 4.30
N TYR A 283 14.50 -5.58 5.20
CA TYR A 283 14.72 -7.03 5.26
C TYR A 283 13.96 -7.70 6.39
N GLU A 284 13.84 -7.08 7.54
CA GLU A 284 13.21 -7.63 8.73
C GLU A 284 11.84 -7.01 8.99
N ALA A 285 10.99 -7.72 9.71
CA ALA A 285 9.68 -7.22 10.07
C ALA A 285 9.76 -6.11 11.14
N GLY A 286 8.99 -5.06 10.99
CA GLY A 286 8.79 -4.06 12.03
C GLY A 286 7.65 -4.44 12.99
N GLU A 287 7.82 -4.13 14.27
CA GLU A 287 6.85 -4.48 15.34
C GLU A 287 5.98 -3.28 15.78
N SER A 288 5.81 -2.27 14.94
CA SER A 288 5.15 -1.03 15.39
C SER A 288 3.69 -1.22 15.83
N GLY A 289 2.90 -2.00 15.09
CA GLY A 289 1.48 -2.18 15.38
C GLY A 289 0.68 -0.87 15.44
N SER A 290 1.25 0.22 14.91
CA SER A 290 0.69 1.56 14.96
C SER A 290 0.09 1.99 13.63
N VAL A 291 -1.06 2.69 13.70
CA VAL A 291 -1.68 3.34 12.53
C VAL A 291 -0.93 4.64 12.21
N HIS A 292 -0.67 5.47 13.20
CA HIS A 292 -0.04 6.77 13.06
C HIS A 292 1.46 6.73 13.33
N GLY A 293 2.19 7.64 12.67
CA GLY A 293 3.59 7.93 12.99
C GLY A 293 3.75 8.62 14.35
N TYR A 294 5.00 8.79 14.80
CA TYR A 294 5.23 9.60 15.99
C TYR A 294 4.77 11.04 15.72
N ALA A 295 3.95 11.57 16.63
CA ALA A 295 3.65 12.98 16.63
C ALA A 295 4.96 13.75 16.86
N SER A 296 5.37 14.55 15.89
CA SER A 296 6.48 15.50 16.00
C SER A 296 6.05 16.70 16.80
#